data_6d6f3c4bdd818768aa230f2dceb171b9
#
_entry.id   6d6f3c4bdd818768aa230f2dceb171b9
#
_cell.length_a   1.000
_cell.length_b   1.000
_cell.length_c   1.000
_cell.angle_alpha   90.00
_cell.angle_beta   90.00
_cell.angle_gamma   90.00
#
_symmetry.space_group_name_H-M   'P 1'
#
loop_
_entity.id
_entity.type
_entity.pdbx_description
1 polymer ?
#
loop_
_entity_poly.entity_id
_entity_poly.type
_entity_poly.pdbx_seq_one_letter_code
_entity_poly.pdbx_strand_id
1 'polypeptide(L)'
;MELRYQMTDILPLLPIPQPPYGKSAYNIPCPLCDKPGTREKHLNINLKRNVYRCPKCGQFQGGVFDLYAYYMGIPRDKVLDDITARLHGGTTSFGGKG
;
A
#
# COMPACT_ATOMS: atom_id res chain seq x y z
N MET A 1 21.31 1.49 9.00
CA MET A 1 20.33 2.39 8.42
C MET A 1 19.42 1.67 7.48
N GLU A 2 18.18 1.80 7.68
CA GLU A 2 17.21 1.07 6.89
C GLU A 2 16.60 1.95 5.83
N LEU A 3 16.21 1.34 4.73
CA LEU A 3 15.43 2.01 3.72
C LEU A 3 14.00 2.13 4.17
N ARG A 4 13.44 3.29 3.95
CA ARG A 4 12.05 3.52 4.27
C ARG A 4 11.33 4.07 3.07
N TYR A 5 10.21 3.45 2.78
CA TYR A 5 9.33 3.96 1.74
C TYR A 5 8.11 4.56 2.40
N GLN A 6 7.61 5.63 1.80
CA GLN A 6 6.43 6.29 2.29
C GLN A 6 5.19 5.72 1.62
N MET A 7 4.05 5.98 2.24
CA MET A 7 2.79 5.53 1.66
C MET A 7 2.65 6.03 0.22
N THR A 8 3.04 7.27 -0.04
CA THR A 8 2.96 7.83 -1.39
C THR A 8 3.86 7.14 -2.39
N ASP A 9 4.89 6.45 -1.93
CA ASP A 9 5.76 5.72 -2.83
C ASP A 9 5.11 4.45 -3.36
N ILE A 10 4.31 3.79 -2.54
CA ILE A 10 3.74 2.49 -2.92
C ILE A 10 2.35 2.59 -3.52
N LEU A 11 1.60 3.65 -3.21
CA LEU A 11 0.22 3.74 -3.67
C LEU A 11 0.07 3.62 -5.19
N PRO A 12 0.93 4.25 -6.01
CA PRO A 12 0.80 4.08 -7.45
C PRO A 12 1.03 2.65 -7.93
N LEU A 13 1.66 1.82 -7.09
CA LEU A 13 1.92 0.44 -7.44
C LEU A 13 0.76 -0.49 -7.09
N LEU A 14 -0.17 -0.02 -6.27
CA LEU A 14 -1.26 -0.84 -5.78
C LEU A 14 -2.52 -0.67 -6.62
N PRO A 15 -3.35 -1.72 -6.74
CA PRO A 15 -4.59 -1.63 -7.50
C PRO A 15 -5.70 -1.00 -6.67
N ILE A 16 -5.50 0.23 -6.23
CA ILE A 16 -6.44 0.95 -5.39
C ILE A 16 -6.57 2.37 -5.90
N PRO A 17 -7.66 3.07 -5.52
CA PRO A 17 -7.80 4.48 -5.87
C PRO A 17 -6.66 5.32 -5.30
N GLN A 18 -6.22 6.28 -6.09
CA GLN A 18 -5.11 7.13 -5.69
C GLN A 18 -5.62 8.34 -4.92
N PRO A 19 -4.79 8.92 -4.05
CA PRO A 19 -5.21 10.06 -3.25
C PRO A 19 -5.38 11.31 -4.11
N PRO A 20 -6.34 12.18 -3.75
CA PRO A 20 -6.44 13.48 -4.40
C PRO A 20 -5.20 14.30 -4.13
N TYR A 21 -4.87 15.15 -5.09
CA TYR A 21 -3.72 16.01 -4.96
C TYR A 21 -3.85 16.93 -3.75
N GLY A 22 -2.79 17.04 -2.97
CA GLY A 22 -2.75 17.94 -1.82
C GLY A 22 -3.35 17.39 -0.54
N LYS A 23 -3.82 16.15 -0.55
CA LYS A 23 -4.38 15.55 0.65
C LYS A 23 -3.33 14.82 1.45
N SER A 24 -3.43 14.89 2.77
CA SER A 24 -2.55 14.14 3.66
C SER A 24 -3.17 12.81 4.09
N ALA A 25 -4.43 12.57 3.75
CA ALA A 25 -5.11 11.32 4.06
C ALA A 25 -6.31 11.20 3.15
N TYR A 26 -6.74 9.96 2.90
CA TYR A 26 -7.94 9.73 2.12
C TYR A 26 -8.51 8.36 2.46
N ASN A 27 -9.73 8.12 2.02
CA ASN A 27 -10.40 6.86 2.31
C ASN A 27 -10.64 6.07 1.04
N ILE A 28 -10.57 4.75 1.17
CA ILE A 28 -10.92 3.82 0.09
C ILE A 28 -11.78 2.71 0.70
N PRO A 29 -12.44 1.91 -0.13
CA PRO A 29 -13.19 0.77 0.41
C PRO A 29 -12.26 -0.19 1.14
N CYS A 30 -12.69 -0.64 2.31
CA CYS A 30 -11.92 -1.61 3.07
C CYS A 30 -12.06 -2.98 2.45
N PRO A 31 -10.97 -3.68 2.14
CA PRO A 31 -11.08 -4.99 1.50
C PRO A 31 -11.63 -6.07 2.42
N LEU A 32 -11.71 -5.81 3.73
CA LEU A 32 -12.21 -6.79 4.66
C LEU A 32 -13.67 -6.58 5.03
N CYS A 33 -14.14 -5.34 5.10
CA CYS A 33 -15.49 -5.09 5.59
C CYS A 33 -16.39 -4.36 4.59
N ASP A 34 -15.84 -3.72 3.57
CA ASP A 34 -16.65 -3.07 2.55
C ASP A 34 -16.80 -4.00 1.37
N LYS A 35 -18.01 -4.09 0.84
CA LYS A 35 -18.28 -4.96 -0.30
C LYS A 35 -17.78 -4.36 -1.59
N PRO A 36 -17.36 -5.19 -2.56
CA PRO A 36 -16.97 -4.67 -3.85
C PRO A 36 -18.13 -3.90 -4.51
N GLY A 37 -17.79 -2.78 -5.12
CA GLY A 37 -18.79 -1.96 -5.79
C GLY A 37 -19.58 -1.06 -4.87
N THR A 38 -19.33 -1.10 -3.57
CA THR A 38 -19.99 -0.21 -2.64
C THR A 38 -19.42 1.19 -2.73
N ARG A 39 -20.22 2.17 -2.33
CA ARG A 39 -19.75 3.54 -2.24
C ARG A 39 -19.09 3.84 -0.90
N GLU A 40 -19.17 2.89 0.02
CA GLU A 40 -18.59 3.09 1.34
C GLU A 40 -17.09 2.98 1.28
N LYS A 41 -16.43 3.83 2.03
CA LYS A 41 -14.97 3.89 2.05
C LYS A 41 -14.55 4.05 3.49
N HIS A 42 -14.35 2.93 4.15
CA HIS A 42 -14.03 2.93 5.58
C HIS A 42 -12.55 2.82 5.88
N LEU A 43 -11.75 2.45 4.90
CA LEU A 43 -10.32 2.35 5.12
C LEU A 43 -9.66 3.71 4.95
N ASN A 44 -9.10 4.23 6.02
CA ASN A 44 -8.38 5.50 5.99
C ASN A 44 -6.90 5.25 5.78
N ILE A 45 -6.33 5.90 4.78
CA ILE A 45 -4.90 5.83 4.50
C ILE A 45 -4.30 7.18 4.84
N ASN A 46 -3.41 7.20 5.81
CA ASN A 46 -2.78 8.43 6.28
C ASN A 46 -1.41 8.58 5.62
N LEU A 47 -1.30 9.53 4.71
CA LEU A 47 -0.08 9.72 3.94
C LEU A 47 1.01 10.40 4.77
N LYS A 48 0.60 11.21 5.72
CA LYS A 48 1.56 11.93 6.54
C LYS A 48 2.22 11.02 7.55
N ARG A 49 1.46 10.09 8.12
CA ARG A 49 1.98 9.17 9.13
C ARG A 49 2.38 7.83 8.56
N ASN A 50 2.07 7.59 7.30
CA ASN A 50 2.42 6.34 6.60
C ASN A 50 1.79 5.12 7.25
N VAL A 51 0.52 5.25 7.62
CA VAL A 51 -0.25 4.16 8.22
C VAL A 51 -1.63 4.12 7.59
N TYR A 52 -2.29 2.99 7.77
CA TYR A 52 -3.67 2.83 7.32
C TYR A 52 -4.48 2.16 8.42
N ARG A 53 -5.78 2.41 8.42
CA ARG A 53 -6.64 1.83 9.42
C ARG A 53 -8.08 1.89 8.96
N CYS A 54 -8.81 0.80 9.22
CA CYS A 54 -10.26 0.77 9.02
C CYS A 54 -10.92 0.83 10.38
N PRO A 55 -11.55 1.95 10.73
CA PRO A 55 -12.20 2.05 12.04
C PRO A 55 -13.47 1.23 12.15
N LYS A 56 -14.05 0.82 11.01
CA LYS A 56 -15.27 0.04 11.04
C LYS A 56 -15.03 -1.37 11.51
N CYS A 57 -14.09 -2.07 10.91
CA CYS A 57 -13.80 -3.44 11.32
C CYS A 57 -12.68 -3.51 12.36
N GLY A 58 -11.83 -2.50 12.40
CA GLY A 58 -10.74 -2.46 13.37
C GLY A 58 -9.68 -3.50 13.17
N GLN A 59 -9.74 -4.27 12.09
CA GLN A 59 -8.78 -5.35 11.85
C GLN A 59 -7.77 -5.03 10.78
N PHE A 60 -8.17 -4.24 9.79
CA PHE A 60 -7.27 -3.92 8.70
C PHE A 60 -6.52 -2.62 9.03
N GLN A 61 -5.33 -2.77 9.53
CA GLN A 61 -4.51 -1.63 9.93
C GLN A 61 -3.04 -2.01 9.89
N GLY A 62 -2.19 -1.02 9.74
CA GLY A 62 -0.76 -1.26 9.71
C GLY A 62 -0.01 -0.14 9.04
N GLY A 63 1.18 -0.45 8.56
CA GLY A 63 2.05 0.52 7.92
C GLY A 63 2.18 0.28 6.42
N VAL A 64 3.17 0.93 5.83
CA VAL A 64 3.40 0.88 4.39
C VAL A 64 3.58 -0.55 3.90
N PHE A 65 4.44 -1.29 4.57
CA PHE A 65 4.76 -2.64 4.12
C PHE A 65 3.60 -3.60 4.29
N ASP A 66 2.82 -3.41 5.34
CA ASP A 66 1.65 -4.27 5.57
C ASP A 66 0.61 -4.08 4.46
N LEU A 67 0.37 -2.84 4.08
CA LEU A 67 -0.58 -2.56 3.01
C LEU A 67 -0.11 -3.14 1.68
N TYR A 68 1.15 -2.95 1.38
CA TYR A 68 1.73 -3.45 0.14
C TYR A 68 1.64 -4.98 0.07
N ALA A 69 2.02 -5.64 1.17
CA ALA A 69 1.99 -7.10 1.20
C ALA A 69 0.58 -7.63 0.96
N TYR A 70 -0.40 -6.99 1.55
CA TYR A 70 -1.78 -7.44 1.39
C TYR A 70 -2.25 -7.34 -0.06
N TYR A 71 -2.06 -6.18 -0.68
CA TYR A 71 -2.59 -5.98 -2.02
C TYR A 71 -1.79 -6.70 -3.09
N MET A 72 -0.51 -6.87 -2.87
CA MET A 72 0.32 -7.58 -3.84
C MET A 72 0.35 -9.08 -3.61
N GLY A 73 -0.17 -9.54 -2.46
CA GLY A 73 -0.24 -10.96 -2.19
C GLY A 73 1.11 -11.61 -1.96
N ILE A 74 2.04 -10.89 -1.35
CA ILE A 74 3.38 -11.41 -1.11
C ILE A 74 3.67 -11.40 0.40
N PRO A 75 4.63 -12.21 0.86
CA PRO A 75 5.02 -12.20 2.26
C PRO A 75 5.64 -10.87 2.66
N ARG A 76 5.48 -10.52 3.93
CA ARG A 76 5.98 -9.26 4.44
C ARG A 76 7.49 -9.11 4.25
N ASP A 77 8.23 -10.20 4.36
CA ASP A 77 9.68 -10.17 4.22
C ASP A 77 10.15 -9.99 2.79
N LYS A 78 9.24 -10.08 1.82
CA LYS A 78 9.56 -9.84 0.41
C LYS A 78 9.18 -8.44 -0.04
N VAL A 79 8.50 -7.68 0.81
CA VAL A 79 7.96 -6.39 0.40
C VAL A 79 9.04 -5.40 0.02
N LEU A 80 10.07 -5.29 0.85
CA LEU A 80 11.13 -4.32 0.59
C LEU A 80 11.82 -4.58 -0.75
N ASP A 81 12.13 -5.84 -1.02
CA ASP A 81 12.76 -6.19 -2.29
C ASP A 81 11.84 -5.90 -3.46
N ASP A 82 10.57 -6.20 -3.31
CA ASP A 82 9.62 -6.00 -4.40
C ASP A 82 9.43 -4.51 -4.71
N ILE A 83 9.30 -3.70 -3.67
CA ILE A 83 9.17 -2.25 -3.86
C ILE A 83 10.43 -1.69 -4.52
N THR A 84 11.58 -2.10 -4.04
CA THR A 84 12.84 -1.60 -4.57
C THR A 84 12.96 -1.95 -6.05
N ALA A 85 12.60 -3.18 -6.42
CA ALA A 85 12.67 -3.60 -7.80
C ALA A 85 11.76 -2.76 -8.69
N ARG A 86 10.57 -2.43 -8.21
CA ARG A 86 9.61 -1.68 -9.01
C ARG A 86 9.96 -0.20 -9.12
N LEU A 87 10.45 0.38 -8.05
CA LEU A 87 10.73 1.81 -8.03
C LEU A 87 12.09 2.16 -8.62
N HIS A 88 13.04 1.26 -8.50
CA HIS A 88 14.40 1.51 -8.96
C HIS A 88 14.78 0.69 -10.18
N GLY A 89 13.78 0.23 -10.90
CA GLY A 89 13.98 -0.43 -12.15
C GLY A 89 14.63 -1.78 -12.02
N GLY A 90 14.72 -2.19 -10.90
CA GLY A 90 15.29 -3.48 -10.73
C GLY A 90 16.20 -3.87 -11.82
N THR A 91 16.53 -3.59 -12.26
CA THR A 91 16.95 -4.01 -13.11
C THR A 91 17.42 -5.05 -13.11
N THR A 92 17.23 -5.17 -12.89
CA THR A 92 17.24 -5.83 -12.89
C THR A 92 17.34 -6.67 -13.19
N SER A 93 17.61 -6.90 -13.30
CA SER A 93 17.44 -7.60 -13.39
C SER A 93 17.68 -8.50 -13.50
N PHE A 94 17.95 -8.66 -13.33
CA PHE A 94 17.90 -9.51 -13.23
C PHE A 94 17.73 -10.26 -13.65
N GLY A 95 18.00 -9.93 -13.94
CA GLY A 95 17.65 -10.56 -14.05
C GLY A 95 17.52 -11.21 -14.47
N GLY A 96 17.73 -11.16 -14.70
CA GLY A 96 17.36 -11.77 -14.87
C GLY A 96 17.36 -12.44 -15.21
N LYS A 97 17.32 -12.54 -15.17
CA LYS A 97 17.03 -13.16 -15.23
C LYS A 97 16.56 -13.48 -15.52
N GLY A 98 16.78 -13.16 -15.75
CA GLY A 98 16.18 -13.31 -15.83
C GLY A 98 16.05 -13.48 -15.97
#